data_79cbffb4596724037ee83adac8efeb4f
#
_entry.id   79cbffb4596724037ee83adac8efeb4f
#
_cell.length_a   1.000
_cell.length_b   1.000
_cell.length_c   1.000
_cell.angle_alpha   90.00
_cell.angle_beta   90.00
_cell.angle_gamma   90.00
#
_symmetry.space_group_name_H-M   'P 1'
#
loop_
_entity.id
_entity.type
_entity.pdbx_description
1 polymer ?
#
loop_
_entity_poly.entity_id
_entity_poly.type
_entity_poly.pdbx_seq_one_letter_code
_entity_poly.pdbx_strand_id
1 'polypeptide(L)'
;FEIDDWRWAGVPFYLRAGKRLPKRATEIAIQFKDVPQRLFSPTGDAPEPNMLVIRIQPDEGILLRFAAKVPGLGTDVRPVNMDFAYGSAFSVESPDAYETLILDALLGDASLFTRADEVEAAWRIVDPIMDAWLADAEPALPNYGAGTWGPDAADALLTREGRRWRRL
;
A
#
# COMPACT_ATOMS: atom_id res chain seq x y z
N PHE A 1 0.55 8.40 8.88
CA PHE A 1 1.65 9.36 8.74
C PHE A 1 1.28 10.45 7.75
N GLU A 2 1.82 11.64 7.98
CA GLU A 2 1.74 12.78 7.06
C GLU A 2 3.16 13.25 6.76
N ILE A 3 3.37 13.74 5.54
CA ILE A 3 4.67 14.27 5.10
C ILE A 3 4.46 15.73 4.72
N ASP A 4 5.10 16.62 5.47
CA ASP A 4 4.86 18.06 5.41
C ASP A 4 5.82 18.73 4.41
N ASP A 5 5.72 18.31 3.15
CA ASP A 5 6.43 18.92 2.03
C ASP A 5 5.47 19.31 0.91
N TRP A 6 5.93 20.09 -0.06
CA TRP A 6 5.09 20.59 -1.16
C TRP A 6 4.48 19.48 -2.03
N ARG A 7 5.12 18.31 -2.12
CA ARG A 7 4.68 17.17 -2.93
C ARG A 7 3.58 16.38 -2.22
N TRP A 8 3.72 16.18 -0.92
CA TRP A 8 2.90 15.24 -0.16
C TRP A 8 1.95 15.91 0.84
N ALA A 9 1.99 17.25 0.94
CA ALA A 9 1.09 17.99 1.83
C ALA A 9 -0.37 17.60 1.60
N GLY A 10 -1.05 17.19 2.67
CA GLY A 10 -2.45 16.74 2.65
C GLY A 10 -2.66 15.35 2.05
N VAL A 11 -1.61 14.55 1.84
CA VAL A 11 -1.70 13.16 1.45
C VAL A 11 -1.46 12.28 2.68
N PRO A 12 -2.47 11.55 3.19
CA PRO A 12 -2.28 10.65 4.31
C PRO A 12 -1.63 9.34 3.85
N PHE A 13 -0.70 8.84 4.66
CA PHE A 13 -0.04 7.56 4.46
C PHE A 13 -0.48 6.59 5.55
N TYR A 14 -1.13 5.51 5.17
CA TYR A 14 -1.55 4.44 6.07
C TYR A 14 -0.63 3.25 5.91
N LEU A 15 -0.04 2.81 7.01
CA LEU A 15 0.84 1.65 7.05
C LEU A 15 0.19 0.56 7.90
N ARG A 16 0.07 -0.64 7.36
CA ARG A 16 -0.37 -1.83 8.09
C ARG A 16 0.64 -2.95 7.91
N ALA A 17 1.17 -3.43 9.01
CA ALA A 17 2.01 -4.62 9.06
C ALA A 17 1.59 -5.49 10.23
N GLY A 18 1.71 -6.81 10.09
CA GLY A 18 1.33 -7.73 11.16
C GLY A 18 1.81 -9.15 10.91
N LYS A 19 1.91 -9.91 12.00
CA LYS A 19 2.22 -11.35 11.96
C LYS A 19 0.93 -12.14 11.80
N ARG A 20 1.00 -13.28 11.14
CA ARG A 20 -0.14 -14.22 10.96
C ARG A 20 -1.38 -13.59 10.32
N LEU A 21 -1.18 -12.58 9.48
CA LEU A 21 -2.25 -12.05 8.62
C LEU A 21 -2.70 -13.13 7.64
N PRO A 22 -3.91 -13.02 7.02
CA PRO A 22 -4.47 -14.07 6.15
C PRO A 22 -3.61 -14.34 4.91
N LYS A 23 -2.82 -13.37 4.48
CA LYS A 23 -2.02 -13.46 3.27
C LYS A 23 -0.63 -12.86 3.50
N ARG A 24 0.41 -13.56 3.01
CA ARG A 24 1.75 -12.99 2.92
C ARG A 24 1.83 -12.16 1.65
N ALA A 25 1.77 -10.84 1.78
CA ALA A 25 1.90 -9.93 0.67
C ALA A 25 2.43 -8.58 1.14
N THR A 26 3.20 -7.93 0.28
CA THR A 26 3.63 -6.55 0.45
C THR A 26 3.23 -5.77 -0.78
N GLU A 27 2.45 -4.72 -0.61
CA GLU A 27 2.03 -3.85 -1.69
C GLU A 27 1.93 -2.40 -1.24
N ILE A 28 2.02 -1.50 -2.20
CA ILE A 28 1.74 -0.07 -2.06
C ILE A 28 0.52 0.22 -2.92
N ALA A 29 -0.58 0.67 -2.29
CA ALA A 29 -1.79 1.07 -2.99
C ALA A 29 -1.95 2.59 -2.95
N ILE A 30 -1.99 3.22 -4.11
CA ILE A 30 -2.17 4.66 -4.28
C ILE A 30 -3.57 4.90 -4.83
N GLN A 31 -4.44 5.45 -4.02
CA GLN A 31 -5.77 5.86 -4.44
C GLN A 31 -5.73 7.31 -4.91
N PHE A 32 -6.13 7.55 -6.16
CA PHE A 32 -6.22 8.90 -6.70
C PHE A 32 -7.43 9.64 -6.13
N LYS A 33 -7.36 10.96 -6.14
CA LYS A 33 -8.50 11.81 -5.76
C LYS A 33 -9.64 11.65 -6.77
N ASP A 34 -10.86 11.88 -6.30
CA ASP A 34 -12.01 11.92 -7.18
C ASP A 34 -11.89 13.06 -8.21
N VAL A 35 -12.34 12.79 -9.42
CA VAL A 35 -12.40 13.83 -10.45
C VAL A 35 -13.51 14.83 -10.13
N PRO A 36 -13.26 16.15 -10.18
CA PRO A 36 -14.25 17.17 -9.84
C PRO A 36 -15.39 17.28 -10.86
N GLN A 37 -15.14 16.88 -12.09
CA GLN A 37 -16.16 16.90 -13.17
C GLN A 37 -16.25 15.53 -13.84
N ARG A 38 -17.49 15.07 -14.04
CA ARG A 38 -17.79 13.79 -14.68
C ARG A 38 -18.64 14.04 -15.90
N LEU A 39 -18.04 13.89 -17.08
CA LEU A 39 -18.77 14.00 -18.37
C LEU A 39 -19.73 12.81 -18.57
N PHE A 40 -19.37 11.66 -18.04
CA PHE A 40 -20.13 10.42 -18.11
C PHE A 40 -20.37 9.95 -16.68
N SER A 41 -21.48 10.38 -16.11
CA SER A 41 -21.94 9.88 -14.82
C SER A 41 -23.23 9.12 -15.08
N PRO A 42 -23.28 7.82 -14.87
CA PRO A 42 -24.56 7.12 -14.89
C PRO A 42 -25.44 7.69 -13.77
N THR A 43 -26.73 7.61 -13.95
CA THR A 43 -27.74 7.75 -12.90
C THR A 43 -27.52 6.62 -11.89
N GLY A 44 -26.54 6.76 -11.00
CA GLY A 44 -26.15 5.72 -10.07
C GLY A 44 -24.94 6.14 -9.23
N ASP A 45 -24.39 5.19 -8.49
CA ASP A 45 -23.27 5.41 -7.59
C ASP A 45 -22.06 6.01 -8.32
N ALA A 46 -21.38 6.90 -7.61
CA ALA A 46 -20.13 7.45 -8.09
C ALA A 46 -19.13 6.33 -8.43
N PRO A 47 -18.48 6.34 -9.60
CA PRO A 47 -17.43 5.36 -9.90
C PRO A 47 -16.35 5.43 -8.84
N GLU A 48 -15.85 4.26 -8.44
CA GLU A 48 -14.73 4.20 -7.48
C GLU A 48 -13.53 4.98 -8.02
N PRO A 49 -12.75 5.65 -7.14
CA PRO A 49 -11.54 6.34 -7.53
C PRO A 49 -10.56 5.43 -8.26
N ASN A 50 -9.80 5.98 -9.18
CA ASN A 50 -8.71 5.25 -9.82
C ASN A 50 -7.67 4.84 -8.77
N MET A 51 -7.01 3.72 -9.01
CA MET A 51 -6.05 3.16 -8.05
C MET A 51 -4.86 2.54 -8.79
N LEU A 52 -3.66 2.87 -8.33
CA LEU A 52 -2.43 2.21 -8.73
C LEU A 52 -1.96 1.33 -7.57
N VAL A 53 -1.71 0.05 -7.85
CA VAL A 53 -1.17 -0.90 -6.88
C VAL A 53 0.17 -1.41 -7.38
N ILE A 54 1.20 -1.25 -6.56
CA ILE A 54 2.53 -1.79 -6.78
C ILE A 54 2.67 -3.00 -5.86
N ARG A 55 2.71 -4.18 -6.43
CA ARG A 55 2.94 -5.45 -5.71
C ARG A 55 4.44 -5.68 -5.62
N ILE A 56 4.96 -5.80 -4.40
CA ILE A 56 6.39 -5.96 -4.14
C ILE A 56 6.72 -7.44 -3.95
N GLN A 57 5.87 -8.18 -3.24
CA GLN A 57 6.03 -9.62 -3.02
C GLN A 57 4.71 -10.28 -2.59
N PRO A 58 4.49 -11.61 -2.87
CA PRO A 58 5.39 -12.51 -3.59
C PRO A 58 5.30 -12.37 -5.11
N ASP A 59 4.20 -11.84 -5.63
CA ASP A 59 3.88 -11.76 -7.06
C ASP A 59 4.13 -10.32 -7.53
N GLU A 60 5.36 -10.01 -7.88
CA GLU A 60 5.77 -8.67 -8.31
C GLU A 60 4.98 -8.18 -9.52
N GLY A 61 4.52 -6.94 -9.47
CA GLY A 61 3.72 -6.41 -10.56
C GLY A 61 3.09 -5.06 -10.27
N ILE A 62 2.37 -4.57 -11.28
CA ILE A 62 1.66 -3.28 -11.22
C ILE A 62 0.23 -3.51 -11.70
N LEU A 63 -0.73 -3.10 -10.90
CA LEU A 63 -2.14 -3.06 -11.25
C LEU A 63 -2.62 -1.62 -11.31
N LEU A 64 -3.10 -1.18 -12.47
CA LEU A 64 -3.81 0.09 -12.61
C LEU A 64 -5.30 -0.18 -12.78
N ARG A 65 -6.10 0.28 -11.83
CA ARG A 65 -7.56 0.27 -11.90
C ARG A 65 -8.06 1.65 -12.27
N PHE A 66 -8.87 1.75 -13.31
CA PHE A 66 -9.43 3.03 -13.76
C PHE A 66 -10.81 2.83 -14.36
N ALA A 67 -11.57 3.93 -14.44
CA ALA A 67 -12.89 3.92 -15.02
C ALA A 67 -12.80 4.08 -16.54
N ALA A 68 -13.46 3.21 -17.30
CA ALA A 68 -13.53 3.26 -18.74
C ALA A 68 -14.99 3.22 -19.23
N LYS A 69 -15.28 3.94 -20.30
CA LYS A 69 -16.59 3.89 -20.94
C LYS A 69 -16.84 2.52 -21.56
N VAL A 70 -18.00 1.95 -21.31
CA VAL A 70 -18.42 0.72 -21.96
C VAL A 70 -18.60 0.98 -23.46
N PRO A 71 -18.07 0.13 -24.37
CA PRO A 71 -18.29 0.28 -25.80
C PRO A 71 -19.78 0.26 -26.14
N GLY A 72 -20.21 1.09 -27.09
CA GLY A 72 -21.60 1.22 -27.53
C GLY A 72 -22.12 2.64 -27.42
N LEU A 73 -23.43 2.81 -27.67
CA LEU A 73 -24.11 4.11 -27.71
C LEU A 73 -24.39 4.70 -26.32
N GLY A 74 -24.35 3.90 -25.27
CA GLY A 74 -24.58 4.35 -23.90
C GLY A 74 -23.42 5.15 -23.33
N THR A 75 -23.65 5.76 -22.17
CA THR A 75 -22.66 6.56 -21.41
C THR A 75 -22.15 5.83 -20.17
N ASP A 76 -22.40 4.53 -20.08
CA ASP A 76 -22.00 3.72 -18.93
C ASP A 76 -20.48 3.65 -18.78
N VAL A 77 -20.03 3.84 -17.56
CA VAL A 77 -18.62 3.76 -17.17
C VAL A 77 -18.45 2.63 -16.17
N ARG A 78 -17.45 1.79 -16.36
CA ARG A 78 -17.12 0.67 -15.45
C ARG A 78 -15.64 0.66 -15.08
N PRO A 79 -15.30 0.17 -13.89
CA PRO A 79 -13.90 -0.04 -13.54
C PRO A 79 -13.31 -1.16 -14.40
N VAL A 80 -12.12 -0.91 -14.93
CA VAL A 80 -11.30 -1.88 -15.67
C VAL A 80 -9.91 -1.93 -15.04
N ASN A 81 -9.22 -3.07 -15.21
CA ASN A 81 -7.89 -3.29 -14.69
C ASN A 81 -6.91 -3.49 -15.83
N MET A 82 -5.74 -2.83 -15.73
CA MET A 82 -4.53 -3.18 -16.46
C MET A 82 -3.58 -3.84 -15.46
N ASP A 83 -3.21 -5.07 -15.71
CA ASP A 83 -2.34 -5.86 -14.83
C ASP A 83 -1.06 -6.23 -15.57
N PHE A 84 0.07 -5.85 -14.97
CA PHE A 84 1.40 -6.26 -15.38
C PHE A 84 1.99 -7.13 -14.27
N ALA A 85 2.44 -8.32 -14.63
CA ALA A 85 3.12 -9.24 -13.72
C ALA A 85 4.50 -9.58 -14.26
N TYR A 86 5.54 -9.36 -13.46
CA TYR A 86 6.93 -9.59 -13.85
C TYR A 86 7.18 -11.04 -14.28
N GLY A 87 6.72 -12.01 -13.50
CA GLY A 87 6.91 -13.43 -13.79
C GLY A 87 6.37 -13.84 -15.16
N SER A 88 5.19 -13.34 -15.54
CA SER A 88 4.58 -13.65 -16.85
C SER A 88 5.22 -12.86 -18.00
N ALA A 89 5.65 -11.61 -17.74
CA ALA A 89 6.20 -10.74 -18.77
C ALA A 89 7.63 -11.14 -19.19
N PHE A 90 8.44 -11.57 -18.24
CA PHE A 90 9.85 -11.88 -18.49
C PHE A 90 10.16 -13.39 -18.51
N SER A 91 9.21 -14.24 -18.05
CA SER A 91 9.40 -15.69 -17.93
C SER A 91 10.65 -16.11 -17.15
N VAL A 92 11.05 -15.28 -16.20
CA VAL A 92 12.22 -15.48 -15.33
C VAL A 92 11.74 -15.40 -13.88
N GLU A 93 12.18 -16.33 -13.06
CA GLU A 93 11.98 -16.22 -11.61
C GLU A 93 12.88 -15.11 -11.07
N SER A 94 12.31 -14.20 -10.27
CA SER A 94 13.09 -13.22 -9.52
C SER A 94 14.02 -13.94 -8.55
N PRO A 95 15.32 -13.60 -8.53
CA PRO A 95 16.22 -14.14 -7.52
C PRO A 95 15.76 -13.75 -6.12
N ASP A 96 16.09 -14.57 -5.12
CA ASP A 96 15.84 -14.20 -3.74
C ASP A 96 16.57 -12.89 -3.40
N ALA A 97 15.91 -12.01 -2.67
CA ALA A 97 16.46 -10.70 -2.33
C ALA A 97 17.81 -10.82 -1.58
N TYR A 98 18.01 -11.86 -0.78
CA TYR A 98 19.27 -12.11 -0.09
C TYR A 98 20.39 -12.56 -1.03
N GLU A 99 20.10 -13.30 -2.09
CA GLU A 99 21.10 -13.65 -3.12
C GLU A 99 21.71 -12.39 -3.74
N THR A 100 20.86 -11.47 -4.17
CA THR A 100 21.32 -10.20 -4.73
C THR A 100 22.13 -9.39 -3.73
N LEU A 101 21.63 -9.22 -2.50
CA LEU A 101 22.33 -8.45 -1.47
C LEU A 101 23.68 -9.05 -1.06
N ILE A 102 23.77 -10.37 -0.99
CA ILE A 102 25.04 -11.04 -0.69
C ILE A 102 26.04 -10.84 -1.83
N LEU A 103 25.60 -10.98 -3.06
CA LEU A 103 26.44 -10.73 -4.24
C LEU A 103 26.94 -9.29 -4.27
N ASP A 104 26.05 -8.30 -4.07
CA ASP A 104 26.40 -6.90 -4.02
C ASP A 104 27.41 -6.59 -2.91
N ALA A 105 27.24 -7.20 -1.73
CA ALA A 105 28.21 -7.09 -0.65
C ALA A 105 29.60 -7.64 -1.03
N LEU A 106 29.66 -8.77 -1.75
CA LEU A 106 30.90 -9.36 -2.22
C LEU A 106 31.59 -8.51 -3.31
N LEU A 107 30.79 -7.86 -4.14
CA LEU A 107 31.28 -6.97 -5.20
C LEU A 107 31.63 -5.56 -4.70
N GLY A 108 31.22 -5.22 -3.47
CA GLY A 108 31.38 -3.87 -2.91
C GLY A 108 30.38 -2.86 -3.50
N ASP A 109 29.28 -3.32 -4.06
CA ASP A 109 28.20 -2.47 -4.55
C ASP A 109 27.22 -2.15 -3.43
N ALA A 110 27.17 -0.89 -3.02
CA ALA A 110 26.29 -0.42 -1.95
C ALA A 110 24.95 0.13 -2.45
N SER A 111 24.65 0.02 -3.74
CA SER A 111 23.48 0.69 -4.37
C SER A 111 22.13 0.27 -3.77
N LEU A 112 22.00 -0.98 -3.34
CA LEU A 112 20.78 -1.53 -2.76
C LEU A 112 20.76 -1.54 -1.21
N PHE A 113 21.82 -1.08 -0.57
CA PHE A 113 21.89 -1.04 0.88
C PHE A 113 21.33 0.26 1.45
N THR A 114 20.53 0.13 2.52
CA THR A 114 20.04 1.27 3.27
C THR A 114 21.19 1.96 4.00
N ARG A 115 21.25 3.28 3.95
CA ARG A 115 22.27 4.07 4.65
C ARG A 115 21.99 4.11 6.16
N ALA A 116 23.04 4.26 6.95
CA ALA A 116 22.92 4.33 8.40
C ALA A 116 22.07 5.51 8.88
N ASP A 117 22.25 6.69 8.27
CA ASP A 117 21.47 7.90 8.60
C ASP A 117 19.98 7.75 8.26
N GLU A 118 19.64 6.98 7.23
CA GLU A 118 18.26 6.65 6.83
C GLU A 118 17.62 5.73 7.86
N VAL A 119 18.33 4.69 8.31
CA VAL A 119 17.87 3.79 9.37
C VAL A 119 17.60 4.55 10.66
N GLU A 120 18.52 5.41 11.08
CA GLU A 120 18.33 6.23 12.27
C GLU A 120 17.18 7.23 12.14
N ALA A 121 16.98 7.81 10.95
CA ALA A 121 15.84 8.67 10.69
C ALA A 121 14.51 7.91 10.80
N ALA A 122 14.46 6.66 10.31
CA ALA A 122 13.29 5.81 10.45
C ALA A 122 12.98 5.48 11.91
N TRP A 123 13.99 5.17 12.72
CA TRP A 123 13.81 4.95 14.16
C TRP A 123 13.29 6.18 14.89
N ARG A 124 13.81 7.36 14.59
CA ARG A 124 13.30 8.63 15.18
C ARG A 124 11.81 8.89 14.93
N ILE A 125 11.23 8.30 13.88
CA ILE A 125 9.79 8.38 13.62
C ILE A 125 9.02 7.39 14.49
N VAL A 126 9.57 6.19 14.71
CA VAL A 126 8.87 5.07 15.37
C VAL A 126 9.04 5.09 16.88
N ASP A 127 10.23 5.43 17.39
CA ASP A 127 10.56 5.41 18.81
C ASP A 127 9.57 6.20 19.69
N PRO A 128 9.15 7.44 19.33
CA PRO A 128 8.18 8.18 20.14
C PRO A 128 6.82 7.47 20.27
N ILE A 129 6.42 6.70 19.25
CA ILE A 129 5.18 5.92 19.29
C ILE A 129 5.34 4.75 20.24
N MET A 130 6.46 4.05 20.18
CA MET A 130 6.76 2.93 21.07
C MET A 130 6.91 3.39 22.51
N ASP A 131 7.59 4.51 22.75
CA ASP A 131 7.75 5.10 24.06
C ASP A 131 6.40 5.49 24.68
N ALA A 132 5.50 6.06 23.89
CA ALA A 132 4.15 6.39 24.34
C ALA A 132 3.36 5.12 24.74
N TRP A 133 3.47 4.03 23.97
CA TRP A 133 2.84 2.76 24.33
C TRP A 133 3.43 2.12 25.58
N LEU A 134 4.75 2.25 25.80
CA LEU A 134 5.42 1.72 26.98
C LEU A 134 5.13 2.56 28.25
N ALA A 135 4.88 3.85 28.08
CA ALA A 135 4.56 4.73 29.19
C ALA A 135 3.13 4.57 29.68
N ASP A 136 2.24 3.97 28.89
CA ASP A 136 0.88 3.65 29.30
C ASP A 136 0.90 2.48 30.30
N ALA A 137 0.42 2.72 31.51
CA ALA A 137 0.40 1.72 32.58
C ALA A 137 -0.52 0.51 32.29
N GLU A 138 -1.46 0.67 31.38
CA GLU A 138 -2.33 -0.39 30.88
C GLU A 138 -2.42 -0.31 29.35
N PRO A 139 -1.35 -0.68 28.61
CA PRO A 139 -1.43 -0.68 27.17
C PRO A 139 -2.40 -1.76 26.71
N ALA A 140 -3.66 -1.39 26.55
CA ALA A 140 -4.64 -2.25 25.90
C ALA A 140 -4.31 -2.36 24.41
N LEU A 141 -3.17 -2.99 24.09
CA LEU A 141 -2.82 -3.30 22.70
C LEU A 141 -3.85 -4.31 22.17
N PRO A 142 -4.67 -3.91 21.20
CA PRO A 142 -5.70 -4.80 20.68
C PRO A 142 -5.03 -5.98 19.98
N ASN A 143 -5.40 -7.18 20.43
CA ASN A 143 -4.98 -8.44 19.81
C ASN A 143 -5.96 -8.84 18.72
N TYR A 144 -5.51 -9.72 17.84
CA TYR A 144 -6.32 -10.28 16.76
C TYR A 144 -6.04 -11.77 16.55
N GLY A 145 -7.05 -12.49 16.07
CA GLY A 145 -6.93 -13.91 15.74
C GLY A 145 -6.01 -14.15 14.54
N ALA A 146 -5.26 -15.24 14.57
CA ALA A 146 -4.48 -15.67 13.40
C ALA A 146 -5.38 -15.88 12.19
N GLY A 147 -4.94 -15.44 11.00
CA GLY A 147 -5.72 -15.52 9.77
C GLY A 147 -6.73 -14.38 9.60
N THR A 148 -6.75 -13.38 10.48
CA THR A 148 -7.56 -12.16 10.32
C THR A 148 -6.72 -10.97 9.87
N TRP A 149 -7.36 -9.92 9.38
CA TRP A 149 -6.68 -8.71 8.88
C TRP A 149 -6.27 -7.73 9.98
N GLY A 150 -6.27 -8.14 11.21
CA GLY A 150 -5.89 -7.31 12.34
C GLY A 150 -7.08 -7.02 13.27
N PRO A 151 -6.88 -6.17 14.28
CA PRO A 151 -7.94 -5.78 15.20
C PRO A 151 -8.92 -4.81 14.53
N ASP A 152 -10.17 -4.79 15.00
CA ASP A 152 -11.21 -3.86 14.52
C ASP A 152 -10.79 -2.38 14.65
N ALA A 153 -9.93 -2.06 15.60
CA ALA A 153 -9.36 -0.74 15.76
C ALA A 153 -8.56 -0.26 14.53
N ALA A 154 -7.93 -1.20 13.80
CA ALA A 154 -7.20 -0.87 12.56
C ALA A 154 -8.17 -0.49 11.42
N ASP A 155 -9.34 -1.11 11.36
CA ASP A 155 -10.38 -0.75 10.39
C ASP A 155 -11.08 0.56 10.81
N ALA A 156 -11.33 0.75 12.10
CA ALA A 156 -11.90 1.97 12.64
C ALA A 156 -11.05 3.22 12.35
N LEU A 157 -9.72 3.07 12.32
CA LEU A 157 -8.81 4.17 11.99
C LEU A 157 -9.13 4.80 10.62
N LEU A 158 -9.34 3.99 9.58
CA LEU A 158 -9.62 4.47 8.24
C LEU A 158 -11.10 4.86 8.06
N THR A 159 -12.00 4.13 8.73
CA THR A 159 -13.45 4.38 8.62
C THR A 159 -13.82 5.76 9.15
N ARG A 160 -13.13 6.28 10.16
CA ARG A 160 -13.33 7.64 10.68
C ARG A 160 -13.14 8.73 9.62
N GLU A 161 -12.32 8.45 8.62
CA GLU A 161 -12.04 9.36 7.50
C GLU A 161 -12.79 8.98 6.22
N GLY A 162 -13.76 8.08 6.32
CA GLY A 162 -14.52 7.58 5.16
C GLY A 162 -13.70 6.69 4.23
N ARG A 163 -12.58 6.13 4.72
CA ARG A 163 -11.66 5.28 3.96
C ARG A 163 -11.73 3.82 4.42
N ARG A 164 -11.13 2.94 3.64
CA ARG A 164 -11.03 1.52 3.98
C ARG A 164 -9.71 0.93 3.48
N TRP A 165 -9.24 -0.09 4.18
CA TRP A 165 -8.12 -0.89 3.69
C TRP A 165 -8.49 -1.58 2.38
N ARG A 166 -7.55 -1.62 1.46
CA ARG A 166 -7.68 -2.48 0.29
C ARG A 166 -7.66 -3.95 0.73
N ARG A 167 -8.54 -4.75 0.17
CA ARG A 167 -8.48 -6.22 0.31
C ARG A 167 -7.50 -6.78 -0.70
N LEU A 168 -6.56 -7.61 -0.22
CA LEU A 168 -5.52 -8.28 -0.99
C LEU A 168 -6.03 -9.56 -1.65
#